data_bc22b357c958d5d474386d8c472aec30
#
_entry.id   bc22b357c958d5d474386d8c472aec30
#
_cell.length_a   1.000
_cell.length_b   1.000
_cell.length_c   1.000
_cell.angle_alpha   90.00
_cell.angle_beta   90.00
_cell.angle_gamma   90.00
#
_symmetry.space_group_name_H-M   'P 1'
#
loop_
_entity.id
_entity.type
_entity.pdbx_description
1 polymer ?
#
loop_
_entity_poly.entity_id
_entity_poly.type
_entity_poly.pdbx_seq_one_letter_code
_entity_poly.pdbx_strand_id
1 'polypeptide(L)'
;MDIIPSSTTSFEQFVVDYIKDIKISGLSELAKVLERIDISLASRRPKYLRIVKIKPRSILTSIGMLSFNRRYYYDEINHCYLYLLDAFLAIPKRNKLMHDVKIKLIEAA
;
A
#
# COMPACT_ATOMS: atom_id res chain seq x y z
N MET A 1 -3.00 31.89 -16.07
CA MET A 1 -3.44 30.73 -15.47
C MET A 1 -4.63 30.13 -16.13
N ASP A 2 -4.40 29.07 -16.73
CA ASP A 2 -5.42 28.56 -17.60
C ASP A 2 -6.21 27.43 -17.04
N ILE A 3 -6.04 27.23 -15.78
CA ILE A 3 -6.80 26.18 -15.15
C ILE A 3 -8.18 26.59 -14.81
N ILE A 4 -8.52 27.81 -15.12
CA ILE A 4 -9.87 28.27 -14.87
C ILE A 4 -10.80 27.48 -15.75
N PRO A 5 -11.77 26.82 -15.16
CA PRO A 5 -12.65 25.99 -15.95
C PRO A 5 -13.49 26.80 -16.87
N SER A 6 -13.91 26.15 -17.91
CA SER A 6 -14.82 26.77 -18.83
C SER A 6 -16.14 27.01 -18.13
N SER A 7 -17.02 27.69 -18.79
CA SER A 7 -18.31 27.98 -18.22
C SER A 7 -19.08 26.74 -17.80
N THR A 8 -18.73 25.59 -18.35
CA THR A 8 -19.47 24.35 -18.05
C THR A 8 -18.94 23.62 -16.85
N THR A 9 -17.75 23.98 -16.37
CA THR A 9 -17.12 23.28 -15.27
C THR A 9 -17.13 24.18 -14.07
N SER A 10 -17.76 23.74 -13.02
CA SER A 10 -17.80 24.51 -11.80
C SER A 10 -16.48 24.44 -11.07
N PHE A 11 -16.26 25.38 -10.18
CA PHE A 11 -15.10 25.37 -9.31
C PHE A 11 -15.09 24.11 -8.47
N GLU A 12 -16.26 23.67 -8.02
CA GLU A 12 -16.35 22.45 -7.24
C GLU A 12 -15.84 21.24 -8.01
N GLN A 13 -16.18 21.13 -9.27
CA GLN A 13 -15.71 20.02 -10.09
C GLN A 13 -14.19 20.06 -10.23
N PHE A 14 -13.64 21.24 -10.40
CA PHE A 14 -12.20 21.39 -10.48
C PHE A 14 -11.53 20.90 -9.20
N VAL A 15 -12.06 21.29 -8.05
CA VAL A 15 -11.51 20.86 -6.75
C VAL A 15 -11.59 19.35 -6.59
N VAL A 16 -12.72 18.76 -6.94
CA VAL A 16 -12.90 17.31 -6.84
C VAL A 16 -11.89 16.58 -7.69
N ASP A 17 -11.69 17.03 -8.93
CA ASP A 17 -10.74 16.38 -9.84
C ASP A 17 -9.31 16.50 -9.33
N TYR A 18 -8.96 17.64 -8.78
CA TYR A 18 -7.63 17.87 -8.25
C TYR A 18 -7.34 16.95 -7.06
N ILE A 19 -8.30 16.84 -6.14
CA ILE A 19 -8.15 15.97 -4.98
C ILE A 19 -8.05 14.50 -5.40
N LYS A 20 -8.83 14.12 -6.40
CA LYS A 20 -8.79 12.76 -6.91
C LYS A 20 -7.39 12.41 -7.46
N ASP A 21 -6.79 13.33 -8.19
CA ASP A 21 -5.47 13.13 -8.75
C ASP A 21 -4.41 13.00 -7.65
N ILE A 22 -4.53 13.81 -6.60
CA ILE A 22 -3.61 13.74 -5.47
C ILE A 22 -3.72 12.38 -4.77
N LYS A 23 -4.94 11.87 -4.59
CA LYS A 23 -5.13 10.57 -3.95
C LYS A 23 -4.50 9.46 -4.75
N ILE A 24 -4.68 9.48 -6.06
CA ILE A 24 -4.09 8.46 -6.93
C ILE A 24 -2.57 8.52 -6.85
N SER A 25 -2.00 9.71 -6.91
CA SER A 25 -0.57 9.91 -6.79
C SER A 25 -0.05 9.41 -5.45
N GLY A 26 -0.77 9.70 -4.38
CA GLY A 26 -0.39 9.28 -3.04
C GLY A 26 -0.35 7.78 -2.89
N LEU A 27 -1.32 7.09 -3.46
CA LEU A 27 -1.34 5.63 -3.41
C LEU A 27 -0.16 5.04 -4.18
N SER A 28 0.15 5.62 -5.34
CA SER A 28 1.28 5.15 -6.14
C SER A 28 2.60 5.33 -5.39
N GLU A 29 2.79 6.49 -4.75
CA GLU A 29 4.00 6.74 -3.97
C GLU A 29 4.10 5.82 -2.76
N LEU A 30 2.99 5.58 -2.09
CA LEU A 30 2.98 4.67 -0.95
C LEU A 30 3.36 3.26 -1.38
N ALA A 31 2.84 2.80 -2.53
CA ALA A 31 3.19 1.50 -3.04
C ALA A 31 4.70 1.38 -3.26
N LYS A 32 5.32 2.42 -3.81
CA LYS A 32 6.76 2.43 -4.03
C LYS A 32 7.53 2.38 -2.71
N VAL A 33 7.05 3.09 -1.70
CA VAL A 33 7.68 3.08 -0.37
C VAL A 33 7.62 1.67 0.20
N LEU A 34 6.45 1.03 0.11
CA LEU A 34 6.30 -0.33 0.63
C LEU A 34 7.23 -1.31 -0.06
N GLU A 35 7.37 -1.17 -1.38
CA GLU A 35 8.27 -2.05 -2.14
C GLU A 35 9.72 -1.80 -1.77
N ARG A 36 10.10 -0.56 -1.49
CA ARG A 36 11.46 -0.26 -1.03
C ARG A 36 11.74 -0.86 0.35
N ILE A 37 10.76 -0.81 1.24
CA ILE A 37 10.89 -1.44 2.55
C ILE A 37 11.05 -2.94 2.39
N ASP A 38 10.27 -3.54 1.50
CA ASP A 38 10.34 -4.98 1.23
C ASP A 38 11.73 -5.38 0.76
N ILE A 39 12.32 -4.61 -0.15
CA ILE A 39 13.67 -4.87 -0.64
C ILE A 39 14.69 -4.72 0.48
N SER A 40 14.54 -3.70 1.31
CA SER A 40 15.43 -3.48 2.44
C SER A 40 15.38 -4.64 3.43
N LEU A 41 14.18 -5.12 3.73
CA LEU A 41 14.01 -6.26 4.63
C LEU A 41 14.65 -7.52 4.04
N ALA A 42 14.53 -7.70 2.72
CA ALA A 42 15.13 -8.84 2.06
C ALA A 42 16.63 -8.86 2.21
N SER A 43 17.28 -7.70 2.09
CA SER A 43 18.72 -7.60 2.20
C SER A 43 19.24 -7.83 3.61
N ARG A 44 18.38 -7.65 4.61
CA ARG A 44 18.76 -7.82 6.03
C ARG A 44 18.15 -9.05 6.67
N ARG A 45 17.53 -9.90 5.88
CA ARG A 45 16.86 -11.08 6.44
C ARG A 45 17.85 -12.08 7.01
N PRO A 46 17.41 -12.88 8.00
CA PRO A 46 18.22 -14.02 8.48
C PRO A 46 18.40 -15.05 7.37
N LYS A 47 19.49 -15.80 7.43
CA LYS A 47 19.79 -16.79 6.39
C LYS A 47 18.75 -17.90 6.28
N TYR A 48 18.04 -18.17 7.37
CA TYR A 48 17.04 -19.24 7.34
C TYR A 48 15.73 -18.81 6.64
N LEU A 49 15.59 -17.55 6.26
CA LEU A 49 14.46 -17.08 5.47
C LEU A 49 14.85 -17.07 4.01
N ARG A 50 14.31 -18.01 3.25
CA ARG A 50 14.61 -18.14 1.83
C ARG A 50 13.51 -17.46 1.02
N ILE A 51 13.91 -16.65 0.04
CA ILE A 51 12.95 -15.99 -0.85
C ILE A 51 12.39 -17.04 -1.82
N VAL A 52 11.07 -17.20 -1.83
CA VAL A 52 10.41 -18.14 -2.71
C VAL A 52 10.00 -17.46 -4.01
N LYS A 53 9.33 -16.32 -3.92
CA LYS A 53 8.89 -15.58 -5.09
C LYS A 53 8.38 -14.20 -4.67
N ILE A 54 8.09 -13.37 -5.68
CA ILE A 54 7.48 -12.06 -5.46
C ILE A 54 6.01 -12.21 -5.83
N LYS A 55 5.12 -11.74 -4.96
CA LYS A 55 3.67 -11.84 -5.17
C LYS A 55 3.01 -10.48 -5.01
N PRO A 56 2.01 -10.16 -5.82
CA PRO A 56 1.29 -8.91 -5.68
C PRO A 56 0.31 -8.96 -4.52
N ARG A 57 0.01 -7.80 -3.98
CA ARG A 57 -1.05 -7.63 -2.99
C ARG A 57 -1.82 -6.36 -3.28
N SER A 58 -3.14 -6.42 -3.12
CA SER A 58 -4.00 -5.24 -3.22
C SER A 58 -4.80 -5.11 -1.95
N ILE A 59 -4.81 -3.91 -1.40
CA ILE A 59 -5.52 -3.61 -0.16
C ILE A 59 -6.41 -2.41 -0.39
N LEU A 60 -7.68 -2.55 -0.05
CA LEU A 60 -8.59 -1.42 -0.14
C LEU A 60 -8.41 -0.55 1.10
N THR A 61 -8.04 0.70 0.90
CA THR A 61 -7.85 1.65 1.99
C THR A 61 -8.93 2.72 1.93
N SER A 62 -8.93 3.59 2.94
CA SER A 62 -9.91 4.68 2.98
C SER A 62 -9.76 5.66 1.83
N ILE A 63 -8.61 5.69 1.16
CA ILE A 63 -8.37 6.60 0.05
C ILE A 63 -8.29 5.87 -1.29
N GLY A 64 -8.50 4.57 -1.31
CA GLY A 64 -8.53 3.82 -2.56
C GLY A 64 -7.77 2.51 -2.48
N MET A 65 -7.65 1.86 -3.63
CA MET A 65 -6.96 0.57 -3.71
C MET A 65 -5.46 0.77 -3.76
N LEU A 66 -4.76 0.16 -2.81
CA LEU A 66 -3.31 0.17 -2.75
C LEU A 66 -2.79 -1.16 -3.26
N SER A 67 -1.95 -1.13 -4.29
CA SER A 67 -1.38 -2.35 -4.88
C SER A 67 0.13 -2.27 -4.89
N PHE A 68 0.76 -3.33 -4.47
CA PHE A 68 2.22 -3.40 -4.40
C PHE A 68 2.68 -4.83 -4.47
N ASN A 69 3.97 -5.04 -4.78
CA ASN A 69 4.57 -6.36 -4.81
C ASN A 69 5.38 -6.57 -3.54
N ARG A 70 5.39 -7.79 -3.06
CA ARG A 70 6.19 -8.13 -1.89
C ARG A 70 6.71 -9.54 -2.00
N ARG A 71 7.78 -9.83 -1.26
CA ARG A 71 8.43 -11.11 -1.30
C ARG A 71 7.80 -12.10 -0.35
N TYR A 72 7.71 -13.33 -0.82
CA TYR A 72 7.19 -14.46 -0.05
C TYR A 72 8.37 -15.31 0.37
N TYR A 73 8.45 -15.65 1.64
CA TYR A 73 9.59 -16.36 2.20
C TYR A 73 9.19 -17.71 2.76
N TYR A 74 10.16 -18.63 2.80
CA TYR A 74 10.04 -19.87 3.51
C TYR A 74 11.00 -19.84 4.70
N ASP A 75 10.47 -20.09 5.89
CA ASP A 75 11.25 -20.15 7.12
C ASP A 75 11.73 -21.58 7.30
N GLU A 76 13.02 -21.82 7.14
CA GLU A 76 13.57 -23.17 7.19
C GLU A 76 13.69 -23.71 8.61
N ILE A 77 13.60 -22.86 9.61
CA ILE A 77 13.62 -23.30 11.00
C ILE A 77 12.24 -23.71 11.47
N ASN A 78 11.24 -22.86 11.22
CA ASN A 78 9.89 -23.09 11.68
C ASN A 78 9.03 -23.83 10.66
N HIS A 79 9.56 -24.09 9.46
CA HIS A 79 8.86 -24.80 8.39
C HIS A 79 7.53 -24.16 8.03
N CYS A 80 7.53 -22.86 7.85
CA CYS A 80 6.33 -22.13 7.48
C CYS A 80 6.66 -21.03 6.47
N TYR A 81 5.61 -20.53 5.82
CA TYR A 81 5.74 -19.45 4.85
C TYR A 81 5.28 -18.15 5.47
N LEU A 82 5.87 -17.06 5.05
CA LEU A 82 5.48 -15.74 5.56
C LEU A 82 5.84 -14.65 4.57
N TYR A 83 5.20 -13.50 4.78
CA TYR A 83 5.56 -12.25 4.10
C TYR A 83 6.25 -11.38 5.15
N LEU A 84 7.54 -11.16 4.98
CA LEU A 84 8.30 -10.39 5.97
C LEU A 84 7.80 -8.95 6.07
N LEU A 85 7.42 -8.36 4.94
CA LEU A 85 6.86 -7.02 4.93
C LEU A 85 5.58 -6.95 5.75
N ASP A 86 4.69 -7.92 5.57
CA ASP A 86 3.43 -7.95 6.30
C ASP A 86 3.66 -8.06 7.81
N ALA A 87 4.63 -8.88 8.21
CA ALA A 87 4.96 -9.03 9.62
C ALA A 87 5.56 -7.76 10.20
N PHE A 88 6.43 -7.11 9.43
CA PHE A 88 7.11 -5.90 9.88
C PHE A 88 6.14 -4.74 10.09
N LEU A 89 5.18 -4.60 9.20
CA LEU A 89 4.22 -3.49 9.23
C LEU A 89 2.87 -3.87 9.82
N ALA A 90 2.72 -5.12 10.28
CA ALA A 90 1.46 -5.63 10.82
C ALA A 90 0.31 -5.46 9.82
N ILE A 91 0.57 -5.77 8.56
CA ILE A 91 -0.45 -5.67 7.52
C ILE A 91 -1.45 -6.81 7.69
N PRO A 92 -2.75 -6.51 7.65
CA PRO A 92 -3.77 -7.56 7.82
C PRO A 92 -3.68 -8.62 6.73
N LYS A 93 -3.89 -9.86 7.10
CA LYS A 93 -3.84 -10.96 6.14
C LYS A 93 -5.07 -11.02 5.27
N ARG A 94 -6.20 -10.52 5.75
CA ARG A 94 -7.48 -10.60 5.04
C ARG A 94 -8.09 -9.23 4.90
N ASN A 95 -8.83 -9.05 3.83
CA ASN A 95 -9.48 -7.78 3.56
C ASN A 95 -10.49 -7.38 4.63
N LYS A 96 -11.08 -8.35 5.32
CA LYS A 96 -12.06 -8.00 6.34
C LYS A 96 -11.47 -7.17 7.48
N LEU A 97 -10.16 -7.20 7.64
CA LEU A 97 -9.50 -6.39 8.65
C LEU A 97 -9.27 -4.95 8.20
N MET A 98 -9.59 -4.67 6.96
CA MET A 98 -9.44 -3.33 6.43
C MET A 98 -10.30 -2.32 7.14
N HIS A 99 -11.41 -2.77 7.69
CA HIS A 99 -12.28 -1.88 8.44
C HIS A 99 -11.54 -1.22 9.60
N ASP A 100 -10.79 -2.00 10.36
CA ASP A 100 -10.03 -1.47 11.48
C ASP A 100 -8.91 -0.56 11.01
N VAL A 101 -8.22 -0.95 9.95
CA VAL A 101 -7.18 -0.10 9.37
C VAL A 101 -7.76 1.22 8.92
N LYS A 102 -8.92 1.16 8.29
CA LYS A 102 -9.59 2.34 7.79
C LYS A 102 -9.96 3.29 8.92
N ILE A 103 -10.45 2.74 10.02
CA ILE A 103 -10.82 3.54 11.19
C ILE A 103 -9.58 4.22 11.76
N LYS A 104 -8.48 3.50 11.87
CA LYS A 104 -7.25 4.05 12.40
C LYS A 104 -6.73 5.19 11.53
N LEU A 105 -6.82 5.04 10.23
CA LEU A 105 -6.40 6.10 9.33
C LEU A 105 -7.24 7.36 9.50
N ILE A 106 -8.52 7.19 9.70
CA ILE A 106 -9.41 8.30 9.91
C ILE A 106 -9.09 9.00 11.23
N GLU A 107 -8.82 8.25 12.27
CA GLU A 107 -8.47 8.81 13.56
C GLU A 107 -7.14 9.55 13.52
N ALA A 108 -6.22 9.08 12.72
CA ALA A 108 -4.93 9.71 12.61
C ALA A 108 -5.00 11.01 11.80
N ALA A 109 -6.00 11.14 10.99
CA ALA A 109 -6.17 12.34 10.19
C ALA A 109 -6.76 13.46 11.00
#